data_255e8cce0922f7a804d7bf38bd8ad8c8
#
_entry.id   255e8cce0922f7a804d7bf38bd8ad8c8
#
_cell.length_a   1.000
_cell.length_b   1.000
_cell.length_c   1.000
_cell.angle_alpha   90.00
_cell.angle_beta   90.00
_cell.angle_gamma   90.00
#
_symmetry.space_group_name_H-M   'P 1'
#
loop_
_entity.id
_entity.type
_entity.pdbx_description
1 polymer ?
#
loop_
_entity_poly.entity_id
_entity_poly.type
_entity_poly.pdbx_seq_one_letter_code
_entity_poly.pdbx_strand_id
1 'polypeptide(L)'
;MGLPVLESFGAATATPAPKRMIAINQDLGFIPKLFFPKTEGRDYELSPYLEKIAAHRNQFTIFSGLSHPGVDGGHRADKTFLTAAPHPGRASFRNTISL
;
A
#
# COMPACT_ATOMS: atom_id res chain seq x y z
N MET A 1 4.60 33.08 -35.92
CA MET A 1 3.83 31.86 -35.69
C MET A 1 4.77 30.66 -35.68
N GLY A 2 5.32 30.30 -34.56
CA GLY A 2 6.28 29.18 -34.45
C GLY A 2 6.58 28.76 -33.03
N LEU A 3 6.05 29.44 -32.02
CA LEU A 3 6.33 29.23 -30.62
C LEU A 3 5.74 27.97 -29.99
N PRO A 4 4.55 27.47 -30.38
CA PRO A 4 4.00 26.26 -29.72
C PRO A 4 4.82 24.98 -29.97
N VAL A 5 5.54 24.91 -31.06
CA VAL A 5 6.37 23.75 -31.40
C VAL A 5 7.63 23.67 -30.50
N LEU A 6 8.21 24.81 -30.17
CA LEU A 6 9.39 24.89 -29.28
C LEU A 6 9.06 24.51 -27.83
N GLU A 7 7.90 24.84 -27.34
CA GLU A 7 7.44 24.44 -25.99
C GLU A 7 7.20 22.93 -25.91
N SER A 8 6.67 22.34 -26.98
CA SER A 8 6.47 20.89 -27.05
C SER A 8 7.80 20.11 -27.02
N PHE A 9 8.85 20.62 -27.61
CA PHE A 9 10.18 20.00 -27.55
C PHE A 9 10.85 20.17 -26.18
N GLY A 10 10.64 21.30 -25.49
CA GLY A 10 11.14 21.52 -24.15
C GLY A 10 10.51 20.61 -23.11
N ALA A 11 9.24 20.29 -23.25
CA ALA A 11 8.52 19.37 -22.37
C ALA A 11 8.92 17.89 -22.57
N ALA A 12 9.35 17.52 -23.77
CA ALA A 12 9.75 16.14 -24.10
C ALA A 12 11.15 15.75 -23.59
N THR A 13 11.96 16.70 -23.15
CA THR A 13 13.32 16.44 -22.65
C THR A 13 13.40 16.19 -21.16
N ALA A 14 12.33 16.42 -20.39
CA ALA A 14 12.27 16.06 -18.98
C ALA A 14 12.07 14.54 -18.86
N THR A 15 13.16 13.81 -18.59
CA THR A 15 13.07 12.39 -18.24
C THR A 15 12.21 12.25 -16.98
N PRO A 16 11.08 11.53 -17.01
CA PRO A 16 10.25 11.36 -15.82
C PRO A 16 11.07 10.71 -14.71
N ALA A 17 11.00 11.24 -13.52
CA ALA A 17 11.65 10.63 -12.37
C ALA A 17 11.21 9.17 -12.24
N PRO A 18 12.12 8.22 -12.01
CA PRO A 18 11.77 6.81 -11.91
C PRO A 18 10.80 6.60 -10.76
N LYS A 19 9.67 5.95 -11.05
CA LYS A 19 8.71 5.56 -10.02
C LYS A 19 9.30 4.39 -9.23
N ARG A 20 9.25 4.48 -7.92
CA ARG A 20 9.72 3.44 -7.01
C ARG A 20 8.59 3.03 -6.10
N MET A 21 8.46 1.75 -5.83
CA MET A 21 7.50 1.18 -4.91
C MET A 21 8.23 0.29 -3.91
N ILE A 22 7.85 0.42 -2.64
CA ILE A 22 8.30 -0.46 -1.56
C ILE A 22 7.04 -1.05 -0.94
N ALA A 23 6.98 -2.38 -0.83
CA ALA A 23 5.94 -3.09 -0.12
C ALA A 23 6.53 -3.70 1.15
N ILE A 24 5.95 -3.38 2.30
CA ILE A 24 6.39 -3.87 3.61
C ILE A 24 5.25 -4.69 4.21
N ASN A 25 5.51 -5.95 4.49
CA ASN A 25 4.59 -6.82 5.21
C ASN A 25 4.98 -6.91 6.67
N GLN A 26 4.01 -6.74 7.54
CA GLN A 26 4.15 -7.00 8.98
C GLN A 26 3.41 -8.29 9.29
N ASP A 27 4.12 -9.39 9.38
CA ASP A 27 3.60 -10.75 9.47
C ASP A 27 2.53 -10.94 10.58
N LEU A 28 2.80 -10.48 11.79
CA LEU A 28 1.84 -10.54 12.90
C LEU A 28 0.83 -9.39 12.92
N GLY A 29 0.93 -8.46 11.98
CA GLY A 29 0.08 -7.28 11.93
C GLY A 29 0.34 -6.27 13.05
N PHE A 30 -0.58 -5.35 13.20
CA PHE A 30 -0.58 -4.34 14.26
C PHE A 30 -1.70 -4.61 15.25
N ILE A 31 -1.60 -4.09 16.46
CA ILE A 31 -2.69 -4.12 17.42
C ILE A 31 -3.80 -3.18 16.91
N PRO A 32 -4.98 -3.69 16.50
CA PRO A 32 -5.98 -2.89 15.80
C PRO A 32 -6.41 -1.64 16.56
N LYS A 33 -6.62 -1.75 17.85
CA LYS A 33 -7.05 -0.64 18.72
C LYS A 33 -6.03 0.50 18.81
N LEU A 34 -4.76 0.21 18.55
CA LEU A 34 -3.67 1.19 18.62
C LEU A 34 -3.29 1.72 17.23
N PHE A 35 -3.64 1.00 16.19
CA PHE A 35 -3.30 1.35 14.80
C PHE A 35 -4.44 2.05 14.07
N PHE A 36 -5.65 1.47 14.08
CA PHE A 36 -6.76 2.06 13.33
C PHE A 36 -7.38 3.24 14.07
N PRO A 37 -7.64 4.35 13.35
CA PRO A 37 -8.44 5.45 13.87
C PRO A 37 -9.85 4.99 14.27
N LYS A 38 -10.44 5.68 15.24
CA LYS A 38 -11.83 5.46 15.65
C LYS A 38 -12.84 6.13 14.72
N THR A 39 -12.40 7.15 14.00
CA THR A 39 -13.22 7.94 13.08
C THR A 39 -12.72 7.75 11.66
N GLU A 40 -13.61 7.91 10.69
CA GLU A 40 -13.36 7.76 9.27
C GLU A 40 -13.28 9.13 8.57
N GLY A 41 -12.90 9.10 7.29
CA GLY A 41 -12.82 10.29 6.46
C GLY A 41 -11.48 11.01 6.55
N ARG A 42 -11.43 12.22 6.02
CA ARG A 42 -10.19 12.98 5.90
C ARG A 42 -9.68 13.50 7.26
N ASP A 43 -10.60 13.85 8.14
CA ASP A 43 -10.30 14.49 9.42
C ASP A 43 -10.35 13.51 10.60
N TYR A 44 -10.00 12.24 10.34
CA TYR A 44 -9.97 11.21 11.38
C TYR A 44 -9.02 11.58 12.53
N GLU A 45 -9.34 11.14 13.72
CA GLU A 45 -8.46 11.26 14.89
C GLU A 45 -7.28 10.29 14.77
N LEU A 46 -6.07 10.79 15.04
CA LEU A 46 -4.88 9.94 14.99
C LEU A 46 -4.91 8.91 16.12
N SER A 47 -4.64 7.67 15.77
CA SER A 47 -4.41 6.61 16.74
C SER A 47 -3.00 6.70 17.34
N PRO A 48 -2.72 6.02 18.47
CA PRO A 48 -1.41 6.11 19.12
C PRO A 48 -0.21 5.77 18.23
N TYR A 49 -0.37 4.86 17.26
CA TYR A 49 0.71 4.56 16.32
C TYR A 49 0.84 5.64 15.25
N LEU A 50 -0.28 6.17 14.76
CA LEU A 50 -0.29 7.20 13.73
C LEU A 50 0.17 8.57 14.24
N GLU A 51 0.06 8.83 15.52
CA GLU A 51 0.62 10.06 16.14
C GLU A 51 2.12 10.18 15.91
N LYS A 52 2.83 9.05 15.86
CA LYS A 52 4.28 9.03 15.61
C LYS A 52 4.67 9.51 14.21
N ILE A 53 3.74 9.47 13.28
CA ILE A 53 3.92 9.91 11.88
C ILE A 53 2.98 11.05 11.51
N ALA A 54 2.47 11.78 12.51
CA ALA A 54 1.51 12.89 12.34
C ALA A 54 1.99 13.96 11.34
N ALA A 55 3.30 14.22 11.31
CA ALA A 55 3.90 15.18 10.36
C ALA A 55 3.68 14.80 8.88
N HIS A 56 3.41 13.52 8.60
CA HIS A 56 3.19 12.99 7.26
C HIS A 56 1.71 12.72 6.94
N ARG A 57 0.79 13.19 7.78
CA ARG A 57 -0.65 12.91 7.69
C ARG A 57 -1.23 13.04 6.27
N ASN A 58 -0.80 14.04 5.54
CA ASN A 58 -1.29 14.31 4.18
C ASN A 58 -0.61 13.46 3.08
N GLN A 59 0.32 12.59 3.46
CA GLN A 59 1.15 11.80 2.53
C GLN A 59 0.81 10.32 2.56
N PHE A 60 -0.11 9.87 3.42
CA PHE A 60 -0.51 8.47 3.51
C PHE A 60 -2.03 8.32 3.65
N THR A 61 -2.51 7.14 3.32
CA THR A 61 -3.91 6.74 3.50
C THR A 61 -3.97 5.43 4.28
N ILE A 62 -4.89 5.35 5.22
CA ILE A 62 -5.15 4.13 6.00
C ILE A 62 -6.37 3.44 5.43
N PHE A 63 -6.23 2.16 5.13
CA PHE A 63 -7.31 1.27 4.73
C PHE A 63 -7.55 0.25 5.83
N SER A 64 -8.80 0.03 6.19
CA SER A 64 -9.23 -1.02 7.11
C SER A 64 -10.24 -1.93 6.43
N GLY A 65 -10.41 -3.14 6.96
CA GLY A 65 -11.41 -4.09 6.46
C GLY A 65 -11.06 -4.74 5.11
N LEU A 66 -9.84 -4.57 4.61
CA LEU A 66 -9.39 -5.27 3.41
C LEU A 66 -8.87 -6.65 3.76
N SER A 67 -9.22 -7.64 2.94
CA SER A 67 -8.74 -9.02 3.08
C SER A 67 -8.66 -9.71 1.72
N HIS A 68 -7.89 -10.78 1.65
CA HIS A 68 -7.86 -11.65 0.48
C HIS A 68 -8.77 -12.86 0.70
N PRO A 69 -9.72 -13.13 -0.21
CA PRO A 69 -10.55 -14.34 -0.12
C PRO A 69 -9.69 -15.62 -0.11
N GLY A 70 -10.02 -16.56 0.78
CA GLY A 70 -9.31 -17.84 0.86
C GLY A 70 -7.89 -17.77 1.43
N VAL A 71 -7.46 -16.62 1.95
CA VAL A 71 -6.24 -16.51 2.73
C VAL A 71 -6.61 -16.62 4.19
N ASP A 72 -6.37 -17.78 4.74
CA ASP A 72 -6.52 -18.08 6.16
C ASP A 72 -5.37 -17.42 6.93
N GLY A 73 -5.66 -16.88 8.10
CA GLY A 73 -4.71 -16.16 8.93
C GLY A 73 -3.49 -16.98 9.34
N GLY A 74 -2.55 -16.30 9.99
CA GLY A 74 -1.31 -16.86 10.50
C GLY A 74 -0.09 -16.57 9.62
N HIS A 75 1.07 -17.00 10.07
CA HIS A 75 2.38 -16.68 9.47
C HIS A 75 2.54 -17.07 7.99
N ARG A 76 1.72 -17.97 7.48
CA ARG A 76 1.82 -18.40 6.08
C ARG A 76 1.18 -17.43 5.10
N ALA A 77 0.39 -16.48 5.59
CA ALA A 77 -0.24 -15.45 4.77
C ALA A 77 0.77 -14.47 4.15
N ASP A 78 1.96 -14.34 4.74
CA ASP A 78 3.06 -13.53 4.22
C ASP A 78 3.46 -13.88 2.77
N LYS A 79 3.32 -15.16 2.40
CA LYS A 79 3.62 -15.65 1.04
C LYS A 79 2.71 -15.04 -0.04
N THR A 80 1.57 -14.51 0.33
CA THR A 80 0.50 -14.12 -0.59
C THR A 80 0.09 -12.66 -0.51
N PHE A 81 0.78 -11.84 0.29
CA PHE A 81 0.32 -10.47 0.50
C PHE A 81 0.32 -9.60 -0.77
N LEU A 82 1.14 -9.91 -1.77
CA LEU A 82 1.15 -9.24 -3.07
C LEU A 82 0.37 -9.97 -4.17
N THR A 83 0.05 -11.24 -3.99
CA THR A 83 -0.53 -12.08 -5.04
C THR A 83 -1.97 -12.48 -4.77
N ALA A 84 -2.41 -12.39 -3.52
CA ALA A 84 -3.71 -12.88 -3.07
C ALA A 84 -3.98 -14.36 -3.38
N ALA A 85 -2.95 -15.17 -3.63
CA ALA A 85 -3.11 -16.60 -3.92
C ALA A 85 -3.73 -17.32 -2.71
N PRO A 86 -4.83 -18.06 -2.90
CA PRO A 86 -5.59 -18.67 -1.81
C PRO A 86 -4.88 -19.86 -1.18
N HIS A 87 -5.21 -20.13 0.08
CA HIS A 87 -4.77 -21.30 0.84
C HIS A 87 -3.25 -21.46 1.00
N PRO A 88 -2.52 -20.43 1.46
CA PRO A 88 -1.05 -20.48 1.58
C PRO A 88 -0.54 -21.55 2.57
N GLY A 89 -1.41 -22.09 3.41
CA GLY A 89 -1.12 -23.16 4.36
C GLY A 89 -1.13 -24.57 3.79
N ARG A 90 -1.68 -24.79 2.59
CA ARG A 90 -1.81 -26.11 1.99
C ARG A 90 -0.50 -26.61 1.37
N ALA A 91 -0.26 -27.92 1.44
CA ALA A 91 0.89 -28.54 0.78
C ALA A 91 0.87 -28.37 -0.76
N SER A 92 -0.32 -28.26 -1.35
CA SER A 92 -0.52 -28.01 -2.77
C SER A 92 -0.47 -26.53 -3.16
N PHE A 93 -0.09 -25.65 -2.24
CA PHE A 93 -0.06 -24.21 -2.51
C PHE A 93 0.86 -23.87 -3.69
N ARG A 94 0.32 -23.06 -4.59
CA ARG A 94 1.07 -22.45 -5.68
C ARG A 94 0.81 -20.97 -5.68
N ASN A 95 1.87 -20.17 -5.67
CA ASN A 95 1.75 -18.74 -5.77
C ASN A 95 1.34 -18.31 -7.19
N THR A 96 0.77 -17.14 -7.31
CA THR A 96 0.38 -16.53 -8.57
C THR A 96 1.35 -15.40 -8.95
N ILE A 97 1.09 -14.73 -10.05
CA ILE A 97 1.89 -13.58 -10.48
C ILE A 97 1.63 -12.41 -9.51
N SER A 98 2.69 -11.80 -9.03
CA SER A 98 2.63 -10.54 -8.29
C SER A 98 2.72 -9.32 -9.21
N LEU A 99 2.42 -8.16 -8.66
CA LEU A 99 2.65 -6.88 -9.32
C LEU A 99 4.11 -6.65 -9.70
#